data_c0b8d0623598bab18d81ff1e5e2b0c66
#
_entry.id   c0b8d0623598bab18d81ff1e5e2b0c66
#
_cell.length_a   1.000
_cell.length_b   1.000
_cell.length_c   1.000
_cell.angle_alpha   90.00
_cell.angle_beta   90.00
_cell.angle_gamma   90.00
#
_symmetry.space_group_name_H-M   'P 1'
#
loop_
_entity.id
_entity.type
_entity.pdbx_description
1 polymer ?
#
loop_
_entity_poly.entity_id
_entity_poly.type
_entity_poly.pdbx_seq_one_letter_code
_entity_poly.pdbx_strand_id
1 'polypeptide(L)'
;CEKTVMRLKSLFVSNYKNLKNFTLSFDGTSFIDVFVGKNGSGKSNLFEALIEIFRHLDQFGRPANEISFDYLVSYEIEGQETEIEWKAGKLRINKGEDRKTLGQTPFPDNVLIYYSGHNTTVTDLIADYEEKFRRRIKGANLEDSRRFLGIGQEYKALLLAALLVQPLDSRAH
;
A
#
# COMPACT_ATOMS: atom_id res chain seq x y z
N CYS A 1 -6.85 -21.90 -6.49
CA CYS A 1 -7.15 -20.52 -6.02
C CYS A 1 -6.28 -19.59 -6.86
N GLU A 2 -6.84 -18.92 -7.83
CA GLU A 2 -6.11 -17.89 -8.59
C GLU A 2 -5.71 -16.80 -7.59
N LYS A 3 -4.42 -16.47 -7.54
CA LYS A 3 -3.92 -15.39 -6.70
C LYS A 3 -4.34 -14.07 -7.35
N THR A 4 -5.21 -13.33 -6.69
CA THR A 4 -5.54 -11.96 -7.06
C THR A 4 -4.28 -11.11 -6.96
N VAL A 5 -3.74 -10.68 -8.07
CA VAL A 5 -2.53 -9.85 -8.12
C VAL A 5 -2.93 -8.43 -8.50
N MET A 6 -2.54 -7.47 -7.67
CA MET A 6 -2.68 -6.06 -7.97
C MET A 6 -1.48 -5.56 -8.78
N ARG A 7 -1.76 -4.75 -9.81
CA ARG A 7 -0.74 -4.06 -10.60
C ARG A 7 -0.96 -2.55 -10.51
N LEU A 8 0.04 -1.83 -10.02
CA LEU A 8 0.02 -0.38 -9.99
C LEU A 8 0.23 0.17 -11.42
N LYS A 9 -0.59 1.13 -11.85
CA LYS A 9 -0.55 1.76 -13.18
C LYS A 9 0.01 3.17 -13.14
N SER A 10 -0.45 3.97 -12.20
CA SER A 10 0.06 5.33 -12.02
C SER A 10 -0.12 5.82 -10.59
N LEU A 11 0.69 6.81 -10.23
CA LEU A 11 0.64 7.49 -8.96
C LEU A 11 0.90 8.98 -9.17
N PHE A 12 0.07 9.81 -8.56
CA PHE A 12 0.34 11.23 -8.35
C PHE A 12 0.30 11.55 -6.86
N VAL A 13 1.24 12.38 -6.41
CA VAL A 13 1.33 12.90 -5.03
C VAL A 13 1.57 14.40 -5.08
N SER A 14 0.70 15.19 -4.45
CA SER A 14 0.81 16.65 -4.49
C SER A 14 2.00 17.17 -3.69
N ASN A 15 2.11 16.75 -2.44
CA ASN A 15 3.14 17.24 -1.53
C ASN A 15 3.38 16.27 -0.37
N TYR A 16 4.37 15.41 -0.50
CA TYR A 16 4.81 14.53 0.57
C TYR A 16 6.34 14.55 0.70
N LYS A 17 6.85 15.11 1.79
CA LYS A 17 8.28 15.29 2.03
C LYS A 17 8.95 16.00 0.83
N ASN A 18 9.89 15.34 0.14
CA ASN A 18 10.54 15.90 -1.06
C ASN A 18 9.76 15.63 -2.37
N LEU A 19 8.68 14.88 -2.35
CA LEU A 19 7.81 14.67 -3.51
C LEU A 19 6.88 15.88 -3.65
N LYS A 20 7.05 16.65 -4.73
CA LYS A 20 6.27 17.85 -5.04
C LYS A 20 5.64 17.70 -6.42
N ASN A 21 4.31 17.66 -6.49
CA ASN A 21 3.57 17.40 -7.72
C ASN A 21 4.17 16.24 -8.51
N PHE A 22 4.50 15.18 -7.77
CA PHE A 22 5.22 14.03 -8.29
C PHE A 22 4.27 13.11 -9.02
N THR A 23 4.60 12.75 -10.25
CA THR A 23 3.84 11.78 -11.04
C THR A 23 4.74 10.63 -11.45
N LEU A 24 4.24 9.41 -11.33
CA LEU A 24 4.88 8.19 -11.76
C LEU A 24 3.90 7.35 -12.56
N SER A 25 4.32 6.85 -13.71
CA SER A 25 3.57 5.89 -14.52
C SER A 25 4.36 4.61 -14.65
N PHE A 26 3.68 3.49 -14.54
CA PHE A 26 4.24 2.15 -14.71
C PHE A 26 3.87 1.64 -16.11
N ASP A 27 4.74 0.91 -16.76
CA ASP A 27 4.51 0.41 -18.12
C ASP A 27 3.40 -0.66 -18.20
N GLY A 28 3.08 -1.25 -17.05
CA GLY A 28 2.02 -2.25 -16.93
C GLY A 28 2.34 -3.60 -17.56
N THR A 29 3.57 -3.81 -18.03
CA THR A 29 4.02 -5.05 -18.66
C THR A 29 4.62 -6.04 -17.67
N SER A 30 5.15 -5.53 -16.55
CA SER A 30 5.80 -6.31 -15.51
C SER A 30 5.00 -6.32 -14.20
N PHE A 31 5.17 -7.37 -13.41
CA PHE A 31 4.68 -7.43 -12.01
C PHE A 31 5.73 -6.93 -11.01
N ILE A 32 6.93 -6.60 -11.49
CA ILE A 32 8.04 -6.14 -10.65
C ILE A 32 8.55 -4.81 -11.22
N ASP A 33 8.45 -3.77 -10.42
CA ASP A 33 8.99 -2.45 -10.72
C ASP A 33 10.20 -2.17 -9.82
N VAL A 34 11.31 -1.75 -10.44
CA VAL A 34 12.58 -1.50 -9.72
C VAL A 34 12.92 -0.02 -9.79
N PHE A 35 13.04 0.60 -8.62
CA PHE A 35 13.41 2.01 -8.50
C PHE A 35 14.89 2.17 -8.18
N VAL A 36 15.63 2.77 -9.10
CA VAL A 36 17.05 3.09 -8.93
C VAL A 36 17.25 4.60 -8.86
N GLY A 37 18.25 5.04 -8.12
CA GLY A 37 18.58 6.46 -8.01
C GLY A 37 19.56 6.73 -6.88
N LYS A 38 20.14 7.93 -6.86
CA LYS A 38 21.06 8.38 -5.82
C LYS A 38 20.39 8.39 -4.45
N ASN A 39 21.19 8.30 -3.39
CA ASN A 39 20.68 8.50 -2.03
C ASN A 39 20.09 9.90 -1.90
N GLY A 40 18.94 10.01 -1.23
CA GLY A 40 18.21 11.27 -1.11
C GLY A 40 17.31 11.63 -2.29
N SER A 41 17.24 10.81 -3.36
CA SER A 41 16.37 11.09 -4.53
C SER A 41 14.88 10.93 -4.28
N GLY A 42 14.47 10.50 -3.09
CA GLY A 42 13.04 10.35 -2.72
C GLY A 42 12.48 8.94 -2.86
N LYS A 43 13.30 7.92 -3.19
CA LYS A 43 12.83 6.52 -3.29
C LYS A 43 12.08 6.05 -2.04
N SER A 44 12.67 6.25 -0.86
CA SER A 44 12.02 5.88 0.41
C SER A 44 10.73 6.67 0.62
N ASN A 45 10.73 7.96 0.29
CA ASN A 45 9.54 8.80 0.42
C ASN A 45 8.40 8.37 -0.52
N LEU A 46 8.74 7.81 -1.69
CA LEU A 46 7.75 7.22 -2.59
C LEU A 46 7.07 5.99 -1.95
N PHE A 47 7.85 5.06 -1.37
CA PHE A 47 7.28 3.90 -0.69
C PHE A 47 6.48 4.30 0.55
N GLU A 48 6.95 5.27 1.32
CA GLU A 48 6.21 5.80 2.47
C GLU A 48 4.89 6.45 2.03
N ALA A 49 4.88 7.23 0.95
CA ALA A 49 3.66 7.82 0.40
C ALA A 49 2.66 6.73 -0.04
N LEU A 50 3.13 5.66 -0.70
CA LEU A 50 2.28 4.52 -1.06
C LEU A 50 1.68 3.84 0.18
N ILE A 51 2.47 3.60 1.22
CA ILE A 51 1.99 3.03 2.48
C ILE A 51 0.89 3.92 3.09
N GLU A 52 1.13 5.24 3.14
CA GLU A 52 0.16 6.20 3.65
C GLU A 52 -1.15 6.20 2.84
N ILE A 53 -1.07 6.16 1.52
CA ILE A 53 -2.23 6.10 0.62
C ILE A 53 -3.05 4.84 0.87
N PHE A 54 -2.42 3.66 0.83
CA PHE A 54 -3.14 2.41 1.02
C PHE A 54 -3.69 2.27 2.44
N ARG A 55 -2.96 2.78 3.45
CA ARG A 55 -3.46 2.87 4.82
C ARG A 55 -4.67 3.79 4.93
N HIS A 56 -4.62 4.96 4.30
CA HIS A 56 -5.74 5.90 4.26
C HIS A 56 -6.97 5.26 3.62
N LEU A 57 -6.80 4.55 2.50
CA LEU A 57 -7.89 3.86 1.82
C LEU A 57 -8.47 2.71 2.65
N ASP A 58 -7.64 1.88 3.27
CA ASP A 58 -8.10 0.79 4.16
C ASP A 58 -8.93 1.30 5.35
N GLN A 59 -8.57 2.45 5.87
CA GLN A 59 -9.24 3.06 7.02
C GLN A 59 -10.24 4.15 6.62
N PHE A 60 -10.55 4.30 5.33
CA PHE A 60 -11.38 5.40 4.85
C PHE A 60 -12.78 5.39 5.48
N GLY A 61 -13.22 6.58 5.90
CA GLY A 61 -14.49 6.76 6.63
C GLY A 61 -14.41 6.48 8.14
N ARG A 62 -13.22 6.14 8.68
CA ARG A 62 -13.01 5.93 10.12
C ARG A 62 -12.46 7.19 10.79
N PRO A 63 -12.75 7.40 12.09
CA PRO A 63 -12.16 8.51 12.84
C PRO A 63 -10.63 8.45 12.86
N ALA A 64 -9.98 9.62 12.87
CA ALA A 64 -8.52 9.77 12.91
C ALA A 64 -7.76 9.15 11.70
N ASN A 65 -8.42 9.05 10.56
CA ASN A 65 -7.80 8.65 9.30
C ASN A 65 -7.58 9.89 8.43
N GLU A 66 -6.59 10.70 8.78
CA GLU A 66 -6.22 11.89 8.03
C GLU A 66 -4.96 11.63 7.20
N ILE A 67 -4.96 12.13 5.97
CA ILE A 67 -3.79 12.20 5.10
C ILE A 67 -3.57 13.66 4.71
N SER A 68 -2.32 14.12 4.78
CA SER A 68 -1.97 15.54 4.66
C SER A 68 -1.69 15.99 3.23
N PHE A 69 -1.85 15.12 2.24
CA PHE A 69 -1.57 15.43 0.84
C PHE A 69 -2.65 14.86 -0.08
N ASP A 70 -2.83 15.51 -1.23
CA ASP A 70 -3.69 15.02 -2.30
C ASP A 70 -2.96 13.95 -3.11
N TYR A 71 -3.69 12.95 -3.58
CA TYR A 71 -3.13 11.89 -4.41
C TYR A 71 -4.12 11.40 -5.47
N LEU A 72 -3.59 10.78 -6.49
CA LEU A 72 -4.33 9.98 -7.45
C LEU A 72 -3.55 8.68 -7.65
N VAL A 73 -4.20 7.55 -7.44
CA VAL A 73 -3.62 6.22 -7.65
C VAL A 73 -4.49 5.43 -8.61
N SER A 74 -3.85 4.85 -9.63
CA SER A 74 -4.51 3.95 -10.56
C SER A 74 -3.86 2.57 -10.50
N TYR A 75 -4.67 1.54 -10.43
CA TYR A 75 -4.24 0.16 -10.37
C TYR A 75 -5.23 -0.77 -11.06
N GLU A 76 -4.79 -1.99 -11.32
CA GLU A 76 -5.59 -3.07 -11.89
C GLU A 76 -5.60 -4.26 -10.94
N ILE A 77 -6.77 -4.83 -10.71
CA ILE A 77 -6.98 -6.09 -9.99
C ILE A 77 -7.88 -6.97 -10.85
N GLU A 78 -7.44 -8.18 -11.20
CA GLU A 78 -8.21 -9.14 -12.01
C GLU A 78 -8.72 -8.54 -13.34
N GLY A 79 -7.90 -7.71 -13.99
CA GLY A 79 -8.27 -7.05 -15.24
C GLY A 79 -9.19 -5.84 -15.07
N GLN A 80 -9.62 -5.53 -13.86
CA GLN A 80 -10.44 -4.35 -13.57
C GLN A 80 -9.54 -3.18 -13.16
N GLU A 81 -9.53 -2.12 -13.98
CA GLU A 81 -8.84 -0.89 -13.64
C GLU A 81 -9.66 -0.06 -12.65
N THR A 82 -8.96 0.50 -11.68
CA THR A 82 -9.52 1.36 -10.65
C THR A 82 -8.64 2.60 -10.49
N GLU A 83 -9.26 3.76 -10.60
CA GLU A 83 -8.61 5.06 -10.35
C GLU A 83 -9.24 5.68 -9.09
N ILE A 84 -8.42 6.04 -8.10
CA ILE A 84 -8.87 6.67 -6.87
C ILE A 84 -8.16 8.01 -6.72
N GLU A 85 -8.95 9.07 -6.67
CA GLU A 85 -8.51 10.44 -6.39
C GLU A 85 -8.91 10.83 -4.98
N TRP A 86 -7.95 11.33 -4.21
CA TRP A 86 -8.17 12.08 -2.98
C TRP A 86 -7.70 13.51 -3.20
N LYS A 87 -8.63 14.45 -3.16
CA LYS A 87 -8.33 15.85 -3.40
C LYS A 87 -9.19 16.76 -2.52
N ALA A 88 -8.54 17.68 -1.83
CA ALA A 88 -9.20 18.66 -0.95
C ALA A 88 -10.21 18.02 0.03
N GLY A 89 -9.85 16.87 0.62
CA GLY A 89 -10.71 16.17 1.58
C GLY A 89 -11.84 15.34 0.97
N LYS A 90 -11.82 15.11 -0.34
CA LYS A 90 -12.87 14.38 -1.08
C LYS A 90 -12.29 13.19 -1.81
N LEU A 91 -12.97 12.05 -1.67
CA LEU A 91 -12.62 10.81 -2.38
C LEU A 91 -13.50 10.65 -3.61
N ARG A 92 -12.88 10.39 -4.75
CA ARG A 92 -13.56 10.02 -6.00
C ARG A 92 -12.98 8.73 -6.55
N ILE A 93 -13.83 7.91 -7.15
CA ILE A 93 -13.44 6.65 -7.77
C ILE A 93 -13.89 6.68 -9.22
N ASN A 94 -12.97 6.36 -10.14
CA ASN A 94 -13.20 6.32 -11.59
C ASN A 94 -13.84 7.61 -12.13
N LYS A 95 -13.33 8.76 -11.67
CA LYS A 95 -13.86 10.10 -12.05
C LYS A 95 -15.33 10.33 -11.71
N GLY A 96 -15.87 9.53 -10.81
CA GLY A 96 -17.26 9.67 -10.36
C GLY A 96 -17.47 10.77 -9.32
N GLU A 97 -18.62 10.74 -8.66
CA GLU A 97 -18.97 11.67 -7.59
C GLU A 97 -18.18 11.41 -6.30
N ASP A 98 -18.22 12.40 -5.38
CA ASP A 98 -17.58 12.31 -4.07
C ASP A 98 -18.17 11.15 -3.26
N ARG A 99 -17.31 10.31 -2.71
CA ARG A 99 -17.70 9.12 -1.94
C ARG A 99 -17.29 9.23 -0.47
N LYS A 100 -18.10 8.59 0.38
CA LYS A 100 -17.82 8.46 1.83
C LYS A 100 -17.25 7.10 2.22
N THR A 101 -17.29 6.13 1.29
CA THR A 101 -16.76 4.77 1.51
C THR A 101 -16.19 4.23 0.19
N LEU A 102 -15.30 3.24 0.27
CA LEU A 102 -14.84 2.52 -0.92
C LEU A 102 -15.93 1.63 -1.51
N GLY A 103 -16.88 1.15 -0.70
CA GLY A 103 -17.93 0.23 -1.14
C GLY A 103 -17.33 -1.08 -1.67
N GLN A 104 -17.80 -1.51 -2.84
CA GLN A 104 -17.32 -2.73 -3.53
C GLN A 104 -16.15 -2.45 -4.50
N THR A 105 -15.46 -1.32 -4.36
CA THR A 105 -14.29 -1.02 -5.18
C THR A 105 -13.22 -2.09 -4.96
N PRO A 106 -12.67 -2.71 -6.02
CA PRO A 106 -11.60 -3.68 -5.87
C PRO A 106 -10.43 -3.08 -5.08
N PHE A 107 -10.00 -3.78 -4.04
CA PHE A 107 -8.91 -3.35 -3.18
C PHE A 107 -8.07 -4.56 -2.75
N PRO A 108 -6.75 -4.45 -2.64
CA PRO A 108 -5.91 -5.59 -2.28
C PRO A 108 -6.26 -6.13 -0.89
N ASP A 109 -6.41 -7.44 -0.78
CA ASP A 109 -6.70 -8.11 0.50
C ASP A 109 -5.54 -7.98 1.48
N ASN A 110 -4.29 -8.00 0.96
CA ASN A 110 -3.08 -7.91 1.76
C ASN A 110 -2.05 -7.00 1.11
N VAL A 111 -1.40 -6.18 1.92
CA VAL A 111 -0.23 -5.39 1.55
C VAL A 111 0.94 -5.85 2.38
N LEU A 112 1.92 -6.48 1.74
CA LEU A 112 3.15 -6.94 2.38
C LEU A 112 4.25 -5.91 2.16
N ILE A 113 4.83 -5.41 3.24
CA ILE A 113 5.90 -4.43 3.21
C ILE A 113 7.15 -5.07 3.81
N TYR A 114 8.14 -5.33 2.96
CA TYR A 114 9.46 -5.76 3.39
C TYR A 114 10.45 -4.60 3.29
N TYR A 115 11.18 -4.34 4.36
CA TYR A 115 12.26 -3.37 4.35
C TYR A 115 13.49 -3.91 5.10
N SER A 116 14.66 -3.73 4.49
CA SER A 116 15.93 -4.27 4.99
C SER A 116 16.82 -3.21 5.66
N GLY A 117 16.34 -1.98 5.78
CA GLY A 117 17.14 -0.84 6.22
C GLY A 117 16.76 -0.30 7.60
N HIS A 118 17.57 0.63 8.10
CA HIS A 118 17.33 1.36 9.35
C HIS A 118 16.36 2.53 9.18
N ASN A 119 15.35 2.38 8.29
CA ASN A 119 14.35 3.42 8.09
C ASN A 119 13.28 3.35 9.19
N THR A 120 13.47 4.14 10.23
CA THR A 120 12.56 4.25 11.37
C THR A 120 11.16 4.71 10.94
N THR A 121 11.04 5.54 9.90
CA THR A 121 9.75 6.05 9.43
C THR A 121 8.83 4.93 8.94
N VAL A 122 9.33 3.98 8.16
CA VAL A 122 8.53 2.83 7.70
C VAL A 122 8.14 1.96 8.90
N THR A 123 9.05 1.75 9.84
CA THR A 123 8.77 1.01 11.09
C THR A 123 7.66 1.67 11.88
N ASP A 124 7.72 3.00 12.05
CA ASP A 124 6.75 3.77 12.82
C ASP A 124 5.36 3.75 12.16
N LEU A 125 5.29 3.86 10.82
CA LEU A 125 4.04 3.78 10.06
C LEU A 125 3.37 2.40 10.22
N ILE A 126 4.14 1.33 10.19
CA ILE A 126 3.64 -0.03 10.37
C ILE A 126 3.21 -0.24 11.82
N ALA A 127 4.01 0.21 12.79
CA ALA A 127 3.70 0.08 14.21
C ALA A 127 2.41 0.83 14.59
N ASP A 128 2.21 2.05 14.07
CA ASP A 128 0.99 2.83 14.28
C ASP A 128 -0.24 2.10 13.70
N TYR A 129 -0.11 1.53 12.50
CA TYR A 129 -1.17 0.71 11.91
C TYR A 129 -1.49 -0.52 12.76
N GLU A 130 -0.47 -1.25 13.21
CA GLU A 130 -0.63 -2.44 14.04
C GLU A 130 -1.28 -2.12 15.39
N GLU A 131 -0.91 -1.00 16.01
CA GLU A 131 -1.51 -0.59 17.27
C GLU A 131 -2.99 -0.23 17.11
N LYS A 132 -3.33 0.54 16.06
CA LYS A 132 -4.72 0.86 15.73
C LYS A 132 -5.52 -0.41 15.42
N PHE A 133 -4.93 -1.36 14.72
CA PHE A 133 -5.55 -2.65 14.43
C PHE A 133 -5.79 -3.48 15.70
N ARG A 134 -4.79 -3.59 16.60
CA ARG A 134 -4.94 -4.29 17.90
C ARG A 134 -6.05 -3.68 18.76
N ARG A 135 -6.16 -2.35 18.78
CA ARG A 135 -7.25 -1.67 19.52
C ARG A 135 -8.62 -2.04 18.97
N ARG A 136 -8.74 -2.21 17.66
CA ARG A 136 -9.99 -2.62 16.99
C ARG A 136 -10.38 -4.05 17.33
N ILE A 137 -9.46 -5.01 17.24
CA ILE A 137 -9.73 -6.44 17.51
C ILE A 137 -10.19 -6.65 18.95
N LYS A 138 -9.74 -5.87 19.91
CA LYS A 138 -10.19 -5.95 21.31
C LYS A 138 -11.68 -5.62 21.49
N GLY A 139 -12.33 -5.00 20.49
CA GLY A 139 -13.74 -4.59 20.55
C GLY A 139 -14.66 -5.14 19.46
N ALA A 140 -14.16 -5.96 18.53
CA ALA A 140 -14.91 -6.39 17.35
C ALA A 140 -14.88 -7.91 17.13
N ASN A 141 -15.89 -8.43 16.42
CA ASN A 141 -15.95 -9.83 15.97
C ASN A 141 -14.78 -10.15 15.03
N LEU A 142 -14.32 -11.41 15.07
CA LEU A 142 -13.13 -11.99 14.42
C LEU A 142 -13.02 -11.89 12.87
N GLU A 143 -13.90 -11.16 12.19
CA GLU A 143 -13.92 -11.07 10.71
C GLU A 143 -13.05 -9.93 10.14
N ASP A 144 -12.44 -9.08 10.98
CA ASP A 144 -11.57 -7.99 10.51
C ASP A 144 -10.16 -8.55 10.22
N SER A 145 -9.90 -8.92 8.96
CA SER A 145 -8.59 -9.41 8.53
C SER A 145 -7.54 -8.28 8.48
N ARG A 146 -6.32 -8.60 8.94
CA ARG A 146 -5.18 -7.68 8.92
C ARG A 146 -4.67 -7.54 7.48
N ARG A 147 -4.78 -6.36 6.89
CA ARG A 147 -4.36 -6.10 5.49
C ARG A 147 -2.90 -5.73 5.35
N PHE A 148 -2.33 -4.99 6.31
CA PHE A 148 -0.93 -4.59 6.26
C PHE A 148 -0.06 -5.49 7.13
N LEU A 149 0.97 -6.07 6.52
CA LEU A 149 1.96 -6.88 7.19
C LEU A 149 3.35 -6.30 6.90
N GLY A 150 3.99 -5.77 7.95
CA GLY A 150 5.39 -5.34 7.88
C GLY A 150 6.32 -6.49 8.23
N ILE A 151 7.36 -6.70 7.42
CA ILE A 151 8.42 -7.66 7.69
C ILE A 151 9.72 -6.88 7.86
N GLY A 152 10.13 -6.69 9.10
CA GLY A 152 11.39 -6.08 9.45
C GLY A 152 12.57 -7.07 9.39
N GLN A 153 13.75 -6.58 9.77
CA GLN A 153 14.98 -7.39 9.78
C GLN A 153 14.89 -8.63 10.66
N GLU A 154 14.14 -8.56 11.75
CA GLU A 154 13.93 -9.66 12.69
C GLU A 154 13.24 -10.87 12.07
N TYR A 155 12.45 -10.67 11.02
CA TYR A 155 11.74 -11.73 10.29
C TYR A 155 12.49 -12.24 9.06
N LYS A 156 13.66 -11.69 8.74
CA LYS A 156 14.43 -12.04 7.54
C LYS A 156 14.75 -13.52 7.46
N ALA A 157 15.21 -14.10 8.57
CA ALA A 157 15.56 -15.52 8.64
C ALA A 157 14.32 -16.42 8.46
N LEU A 158 13.18 -16.04 9.05
CA LEU A 158 11.93 -16.75 8.91
C LEU A 158 11.39 -16.68 7.48
N LEU A 159 11.43 -15.50 6.86
CA LEU A 159 11.02 -15.30 5.46
C LEU A 159 11.89 -16.15 4.51
N LEU A 160 13.21 -16.13 4.72
CA LEU A 160 14.14 -16.92 3.93
C LEU A 160 13.88 -18.43 4.10
N ALA A 161 13.64 -18.89 5.33
CA ALA A 161 13.30 -20.28 5.60
C ALA A 161 11.97 -20.68 4.92
N ALA A 162 10.94 -19.83 4.98
CA ALA A 162 9.67 -20.06 4.33
C ALA A 162 9.81 -20.15 2.79
N LEU A 163 10.63 -19.29 2.18
CA LEU A 163 10.92 -19.34 0.74
C LEU A 163 11.70 -20.59 0.34
N LEU A 164 12.63 -21.06 1.19
CA LEU A 164 13.45 -22.25 0.90
C LEU A 164 12.66 -23.57 1.04
N VAL A 165 11.62 -23.59 1.86
CA VAL A 165 10.75 -24.77 2.06
C VAL A 165 9.71 -24.92 0.96
N GLN A 166 9.45 -23.87 0.17
CA GLN A 166 8.51 -23.98 -0.95
C GLN A 166 8.98 -24.96 -2.02
N PRO A 167 8.08 -25.75 -2.63
CA PRO A 167 8.40 -26.62 -3.75
C PRO A 167 9.08 -25.83 -4.89
N LEU A 168 10.02 -26.47 -5.60
CA LEU A 168 10.78 -25.83 -6.69
C LEU A 168 9.87 -25.25 -7.78
N ASP A 169 8.75 -25.91 -8.06
CA ASP A 169 7.76 -25.46 -9.05
C ASP A 169 7.06 -24.14 -8.69
N SER A 170 7.05 -23.76 -7.41
CA SER A 170 6.47 -22.49 -6.94
C SER A 170 7.52 -21.36 -6.85
N ARG A 171 8.80 -21.64 -7.08
CA ARG A 171 9.89 -20.65 -7.04
C ARG A 171 10.18 -20.00 -8.41
N ALA A 172 9.57 -20.51 -9.49
CA ALA A 172 9.85 -20.13 -10.88
C ALA A 172 8.86 -19.11 -11.48
N HIS A 173 8.05 -18.47 -10.63
CA HIS A 173 7.10 -17.43 -11.08
C HIS A 173 7.26 -16.16 -10.29
#